data_75bc5dcdb1017ef4299a6f14aef3d117
#
_entry.id   75bc5dcdb1017ef4299a6f14aef3d117
#
_cell.length_a   1.000
_cell.length_b   1.000
_cell.length_c   1.000
_cell.angle_alpha   90.00
_cell.angle_beta   90.00
_cell.angle_gamma   90.00
#
_symmetry.space_group_name_H-M   'P 1'
#
loop_
_entity.id
_entity.type
_entity.pdbx_description
1 polymer ?
#
loop_
_entity_poly.entity_id
_entity_poly.type
_entity_poly.pdbx_seq_one_letter_code
_entity_poly.pdbx_strand_id
1 'polypeptide(L)'
;MSDHRVVAFLSDYGLADEFVGVCKAVIVGLAPGTTIVDLTHELAPHDVRAGALALVRAVQYLPERSVVLAVVDPGVGTERRLVAVECEAATLVGPDNGLLAPAVAMLGGASLVVEITNPELRIPAPGATFAGRDILAPATAHLARGEPVADLGPAVDPAGLVPGLLGLPQTGADGAIEAQVWWIDRFGNCQLNLGPEELVALGGSPDGPVEIRMGERAKAARWVSTYADARPSELVLVVDSTGLLSLALDRRSAATEFGLETGSAVTLVPPGAR
;
A
#
# COMPACT_ATOMS: atom_id res chain seq x y z
N MET A 1 -18.12 -27.19 -9.10
CA MET A 1 -18.04 -26.08 -8.12
C MET A 1 -17.43 -24.92 -8.90
N SER A 2 -18.13 -23.81 -9.02
CA SER A 2 -17.57 -22.61 -9.66
C SER A 2 -16.37 -22.15 -8.83
N ASP A 3 -15.19 -22.11 -9.45
CA ASP A 3 -13.94 -21.68 -8.81
C ASP A 3 -13.90 -20.15 -8.76
N HIS A 4 -14.83 -19.54 -7.96
CA HIS A 4 -14.85 -18.11 -7.79
C HIS A 4 -13.63 -17.68 -7.01
N ARG A 5 -12.89 -16.73 -7.57
CA ARG A 5 -11.71 -16.14 -6.92
C ARG A 5 -12.15 -15.23 -5.76
N VAL A 6 -11.32 -15.12 -4.75
CA VAL A 6 -11.51 -14.12 -3.69
C VAL A 6 -11.25 -12.73 -4.27
N VAL A 7 -12.09 -11.77 -3.93
CA VAL A 7 -11.89 -10.35 -4.22
C VAL A 7 -11.38 -9.64 -2.96
N ALA A 8 -10.21 -9.04 -3.03
CA ALA A 8 -9.71 -8.15 -1.99
C ALA A 8 -9.99 -6.70 -2.39
N PHE A 9 -10.63 -5.90 -1.54
CA PHE A 9 -11.05 -4.55 -1.86
C PHE A 9 -10.37 -3.52 -0.96
N LEU A 10 -9.76 -2.51 -1.58
CA LEU A 10 -9.12 -1.37 -0.95
C LEU A 10 -9.60 -0.07 -1.60
N SER A 11 -9.92 0.94 -0.80
CA SER A 11 -10.26 2.28 -1.32
C SER A 11 -10.04 3.39 -0.29
N ASP A 12 -10.19 4.63 -0.72
CA ASP A 12 -10.29 5.83 0.11
C ASP A 12 -11.73 6.33 0.27
N TYR A 13 -12.72 5.47 0.02
CA TYR A 13 -14.14 5.83 0.02
C TYR A 13 -14.71 6.09 1.42
N GLY A 14 -14.03 5.65 2.47
CA GLY A 14 -14.59 5.62 3.82
C GLY A 14 -15.74 4.60 3.96
N LEU A 15 -16.38 4.61 5.12
CA LEU A 15 -17.53 3.74 5.42
C LEU A 15 -18.78 4.56 5.81
N ALA A 16 -18.72 5.89 5.74
CA ALA A 16 -19.86 6.74 6.06
C ALA A 16 -20.90 6.78 4.93
N ASP A 17 -20.42 6.74 3.68
CA ASP A 17 -21.26 6.72 2.49
C ASP A 17 -21.43 5.29 1.94
N GLU A 18 -22.36 5.12 1.02
CA GLU A 18 -22.71 3.83 0.41
C GLU A 18 -21.69 3.31 -0.62
N PHE A 19 -20.66 4.06 -0.97
CA PHE A 19 -19.78 3.79 -2.10
C PHE A 19 -19.18 2.38 -2.09
N VAL A 20 -18.64 1.96 -0.96
CA VAL A 20 -18.10 0.61 -0.77
C VAL A 20 -19.18 -0.46 -0.94
N GLY A 21 -20.33 -0.25 -0.28
CA GLY A 21 -21.47 -1.18 -0.32
C GLY A 21 -22.00 -1.36 -1.74
N VAL A 22 -22.12 -0.27 -2.51
CA VAL A 22 -22.58 -0.30 -3.89
C VAL A 22 -21.59 -1.03 -4.81
N CYS A 23 -20.29 -0.78 -4.69
CA CYS A 23 -19.27 -1.54 -5.45
C CYS A 23 -19.35 -3.04 -5.17
N LYS A 24 -19.50 -3.43 -3.89
CA LYS A 24 -19.67 -4.84 -3.49
C LYS A 24 -20.96 -5.44 -4.06
N ALA A 25 -22.07 -4.69 -4.01
CA ALA A 25 -23.34 -5.15 -4.56
C ALA A 25 -23.25 -5.43 -6.07
N VAL A 26 -22.52 -4.58 -6.82
CA VAL A 26 -22.22 -4.81 -8.24
C VAL A 26 -21.43 -6.10 -8.43
N ILE A 27 -20.35 -6.28 -7.68
CA ILE A 27 -19.50 -7.48 -7.79
C ILE A 27 -20.31 -8.74 -7.49
N VAL A 28 -21.04 -8.79 -6.37
CA VAL A 28 -21.84 -9.97 -5.97
C VAL A 28 -22.99 -10.22 -6.94
N GLY A 29 -23.61 -9.16 -7.49
CA GLY A 29 -24.68 -9.28 -8.47
C GLY A 29 -24.20 -9.90 -9.79
N LEU A 30 -23.01 -9.54 -10.25
CA LEU A 30 -22.40 -10.04 -11.49
C LEU A 30 -21.62 -11.35 -11.32
N ALA A 31 -21.11 -11.61 -10.14
CA ALA A 31 -20.35 -12.82 -9.77
C ALA A 31 -20.89 -13.42 -8.46
N PRO A 32 -22.10 -14.04 -8.46
CA PRO A 32 -22.69 -14.61 -7.26
C PRO A 32 -21.81 -15.69 -6.64
N GLY A 33 -21.65 -15.67 -5.33
CA GLY A 33 -20.78 -16.61 -4.60
C GLY A 33 -19.35 -16.12 -4.39
N THR A 34 -18.97 -14.97 -4.94
CA THR A 34 -17.66 -14.36 -4.69
C THR A 34 -17.53 -13.95 -3.21
N THR A 35 -16.42 -14.32 -2.59
CA THR A 35 -16.04 -13.81 -1.28
C THR A 35 -15.29 -12.49 -1.43
N ILE A 36 -15.75 -11.43 -0.76
CA ILE A 36 -15.10 -10.13 -0.76
C ILE A 36 -14.45 -9.91 0.60
N VAL A 37 -13.16 -9.59 0.60
CA VAL A 37 -12.35 -9.23 1.78
C VAL A 37 -12.01 -7.76 1.70
N ASP A 38 -12.45 -6.97 2.68
CA ASP A 38 -12.05 -5.57 2.79
C ASP A 38 -10.63 -5.49 3.36
N LEU A 39 -9.71 -4.90 2.60
CA LEU A 39 -8.38 -4.60 3.12
C LEU A 39 -8.42 -3.34 4.00
N THR A 40 -8.91 -2.26 3.43
CA THR A 40 -9.24 -1.01 4.13
C THR A 40 -10.02 -0.09 3.21
N HIS A 41 -10.87 0.75 3.79
CA HIS A 41 -11.57 1.85 3.09
C HIS A 41 -11.34 3.20 3.77
N GLU A 42 -10.55 3.21 4.84
CA GLU A 42 -10.26 4.37 5.68
C GLU A 42 -8.91 5.04 5.34
N LEU A 43 -8.48 4.93 4.07
CA LEU A 43 -7.34 5.72 3.60
C LEU A 43 -7.72 7.19 3.56
N ALA A 44 -6.75 8.07 3.80
CA ALA A 44 -6.98 9.49 3.61
C ALA A 44 -7.41 9.76 2.14
N PRO A 45 -8.43 10.60 1.91
CA PRO A 45 -8.89 10.88 0.54
C PRO A 45 -7.74 11.34 -0.36
N HIS A 46 -7.68 10.72 -1.55
CA HIS A 46 -6.69 11.01 -2.59
C HIS A 46 -5.24 10.60 -2.28
N ASP A 47 -4.97 9.92 -1.16
CA ASP A 47 -3.62 9.47 -0.80
C ASP A 47 -3.27 8.15 -1.52
N VAL A 48 -2.87 8.28 -2.80
CA VAL A 48 -2.42 7.17 -3.65
C VAL A 48 -1.22 6.45 -3.03
N ARG A 49 -0.31 7.18 -2.37
CA ARG A 49 0.87 6.61 -1.72
C ARG A 49 0.50 5.71 -0.54
N ALA A 50 -0.39 6.16 0.34
CA ALA A 50 -0.89 5.33 1.44
C ALA A 50 -1.60 4.08 0.92
N GLY A 51 -2.39 4.21 -0.16
CA GLY A 51 -3.02 3.08 -0.84
C GLY A 51 -2.01 2.06 -1.36
N ALA A 52 -0.95 2.52 -2.05
CA ALA A 52 0.11 1.67 -2.57
C ALA A 52 0.84 0.92 -1.45
N LEU A 53 1.18 1.59 -0.34
CA LEU A 53 1.80 0.97 0.83
C LEU A 53 0.89 -0.06 1.51
N ALA A 54 -0.41 0.22 1.62
CA ALA A 54 -1.38 -0.72 2.15
C ALA A 54 -1.49 -1.97 1.26
N LEU A 55 -1.48 -1.80 -0.07
CA LEU A 55 -1.47 -2.93 -1.02
C LEU A 55 -0.22 -3.79 -0.86
N VAL A 56 0.97 -3.20 -0.86
CA VAL A 56 2.24 -3.94 -0.69
C VAL A 56 2.23 -4.83 0.56
N ARG A 57 1.71 -4.29 1.67
CA ARG A 57 1.61 -5.05 2.92
C ARG A 57 0.58 -6.17 2.86
N ALA A 58 -0.51 -5.99 2.11
CA ALA A 58 -1.63 -6.92 2.09
C ALA A 58 -1.50 -8.04 1.06
N VAL A 59 -0.97 -7.75 -0.15
CA VAL A 59 -1.03 -8.68 -1.29
C VAL A 59 -0.33 -10.01 -1.03
N GLN A 60 0.72 -10.03 -0.21
CA GLN A 60 1.47 -11.23 0.15
C GLN A 60 0.70 -12.24 1.03
N TYR A 61 -0.41 -11.82 1.62
CA TYR A 61 -1.26 -12.65 2.50
C TYR A 61 -2.58 -13.08 1.84
N LEU A 62 -2.81 -12.65 0.61
CA LEU A 62 -4.02 -13.02 -0.10
C LEU A 62 -3.95 -14.46 -0.61
N PRO A 63 -5.09 -15.16 -0.70
CA PRO A 63 -5.15 -16.45 -1.38
C PRO A 63 -4.64 -16.33 -2.82
N GLU A 64 -4.00 -17.38 -3.31
CA GLU A 64 -3.57 -17.45 -4.70
C GLU A 64 -4.73 -17.21 -5.68
N ARG A 65 -4.43 -16.54 -6.80
CA ARG A 65 -5.39 -16.17 -7.84
C ARG A 65 -6.48 -15.20 -7.38
N SER A 66 -6.28 -14.46 -6.27
CA SER A 66 -7.17 -13.40 -5.85
C SER A 66 -7.26 -12.28 -6.89
N VAL A 67 -8.42 -11.61 -6.95
CA VAL A 67 -8.59 -10.36 -7.68
C VAL A 67 -8.54 -9.21 -6.69
N VAL A 68 -7.64 -8.27 -6.88
CA VAL A 68 -7.47 -7.11 -6.00
C VAL A 68 -8.09 -5.89 -6.66
N LEU A 69 -9.20 -5.40 -6.13
CA LEU A 69 -9.80 -4.13 -6.51
C LEU A 69 -9.22 -3.02 -5.63
N ALA A 70 -8.46 -2.11 -6.22
CA ALA A 70 -7.87 -0.98 -5.50
C ALA A 70 -8.31 0.34 -6.14
N VAL A 71 -8.93 1.21 -5.34
CA VAL A 71 -9.47 2.47 -5.84
C VAL A 71 -9.09 3.61 -4.91
N VAL A 72 -8.02 4.32 -5.28
CA VAL A 72 -7.66 5.65 -4.79
C VAL A 72 -7.42 6.47 -6.04
N ASP A 73 -8.40 7.28 -6.43
CA ASP A 73 -8.49 7.82 -7.79
C ASP A 73 -8.80 9.31 -7.83
N PRO A 74 -7.81 10.17 -7.50
CA PRO A 74 -7.98 11.62 -7.61
C PRO A 74 -8.21 12.10 -9.06
N GLY A 75 -7.93 11.24 -10.05
CA GLY A 75 -8.12 11.51 -11.47
C GLY A 75 -9.43 11.00 -12.05
N VAL A 76 -10.43 10.64 -11.23
CA VAL A 76 -11.73 10.16 -11.72
C VAL A 76 -12.36 11.13 -12.72
N GLY A 77 -12.86 10.60 -13.85
CA GLY A 77 -13.46 11.43 -14.90
C GLY A 77 -12.45 12.06 -15.88
N THR A 78 -11.15 11.87 -15.71
CA THR A 78 -10.12 12.31 -16.68
C THR A 78 -9.73 11.19 -17.66
N GLU A 79 -8.73 11.46 -18.51
CA GLU A 79 -8.19 10.49 -19.50
C GLU A 79 -7.19 9.49 -18.89
N ARG A 80 -7.05 9.42 -17.52
CA ARG A 80 -6.20 8.40 -16.92
C ARG A 80 -6.66 7.00 -17.30
N ARG A 81 -5.73 6.09 -17.53
CA ARG A 81 -6.05 4.69 -17.79
C ARG A 81 -6.62 4.01 -16.55
N LEU A 82 -7.54 3.10 -16.76
CA LEU A 82 -7.94 2.08 -15.80
C LEU A 82 -7.38 0.75 -16.29
N VAL A 83 -6.72 0.01 -15.43
CA VAL A 83 -5.98 -1.19 -15.84
C VAL A 83 -6.33 -2.42 -15.01
N ALA A 84 -6.20 -3.58 -15.64
CA ALA A 84 -6.08 -4.86 -14.98
C ALA A 84 -4.66 -5.38 -15.21
N VAL A 85 -3.98 -5.76 -14.13
CA VAL A 85 -2.60 -6.24 -14.15
C VAL A 85 -2.57 -7.66 -13.65
N GLU A 86 -2.27 -8.60 -14.53
CA GLU A 86 -2.11 -10.00 -14.18
C GLU A 86 -0.68 -10.25 -13.68
N CYS A 87 -0.57 -10.81 -12.48
CA CYS A 87 0.66 -11.30 -11.88
C CYS A 87 0.52 -12.80 -11.60
N GLU A 88 1.60 -13.47 -11.21
CA GLU A 88 1.58 -14.91 -10.93
C GLU A 88 0.55 -15.29 -9.86
N ALA A 89 0.53 -14.57 -8.73
CA ALA A 89 -0.30 -14.89 -7.57
C ALA A 89 -1.65 -14.19 -7.53
N ALA A 90 -1.83 -13.06 -8.22
CA ALA A 90 -3.06 -12.27 -8.17
C ALA A 90 -3.24 -11.40 -9.43
N THR A 91 -4.48 -10.93 -9.65
CA THR A 91 -4.78 -9.91 -10.66
C THR A 91 -5.22 -8.62 -9.98
N LEU A 92 -4.57 -7.50 -10.28
CA LEU A 92 -4.88 -6.19 -9.69
C LEU A 92 -5.71 -5.37 -10.66
N VAL A 93 -6.74 -4.70 -10.17
CA VAL A 93 -7.67 -3.84 -10.92
C VAL A 93 -7.73 -2.47 -10.27
N GLY A 94 -7.49 -1.41 -11.04
CA GLY A 94 -7.55 -0.04 -10.50
C GLY A 94 -7.07 1.02 -11.49
N PRO A 95 -6.97 2.30 -11.05
CA PRO A 95 -6.41 3.37 -11.85
C PRO A 95 -4.89 3.21 -12.01
N ASP A 96 -4.39 3.53 -13.20
CA ASP A 96 -2.97 3.59 -13.50
C ASP A 96 -2.40 4.97 -13.09
N ASN A 97 -2.19 5.14 -11.79
CA ASN A 97 -1.74 6.38 -11.16
C ASN A 97 -0.62 6.18 -10.13
N GLY A 98 0.04 5.03 -10.16
CA GLY A 98 1.07 4.64 -9.20
C GLY A 98 0.56 3.83 -8.00
N LEU A 99 -0.75 3.62 -7.89
CA LEU A 99 -1.37 2.82 -6.82
C LEU A 99 -0.96 1.35 -6.87
N LEU A 100 -0.97 0.75 -8.07
CA LEU A 100 -0.79 -0.68 -8.25
C LEU A 100 0.68 -1.11 -8.39
N ALA A 101 1.51 -0.27 -8.99
CA ALA A 101 2.86 -0.64 -9.40
C ALA A 101 3.75 -1.22 -8.29
N PRO A 102 3.76 -0.70 -7.04
CA PRO A 102 4.55 -1.31 -5.97
C PRO A 102 4.08 -2.72 -5.58
N ALA A 103 2.77 -2.96 -5.58
CA ALA A 103 2.22 -4.29 -5.31
C ALA A 103 2.48 -5.27 -6.47
N VAL A 104 2.44 -4.79 -7.71
CA VAL A 104 2.85 -5.57 -8.89
C VAL A 104 4.31 -6.02 -8.77
N ALA A 105 5.21 -5.10 -8.37
CA ALA A 105 6.62 -5.44 -8.14
C ALA A 105 6.78 -6.49 -7.02
N MET A 106 6.04 -6.37 -5.92
CA MET A 106 6.04 -7.34 -4.82
C MET A 106 5.57 -8.73 -5.26
N LEU A 107 4.65 -8.81 -6.22
CA LEU A 107 4.13 -10.05 -6.80
C LEU A 107 5.00 -10.63 -7.95
N GLY A 108 6.22 -10.13 -8.13
CA GLY A 108 7.17 -10.63 -9.13
C GLY A 108 7.03 -10.01 -10.52
N GLY A 109 6.22 -8.97 -10.66
CA GLY A 109 5.99 -8.25 -11.91
C GLY A 109 4.70 -8.65 -12.62
N ALA A 110 4.39 -7.92 -13.69
CA ALA A 110 3.21 -8.15 -14.52
C ALA A 110 3.51 -9.16 -15.63
N SER A 111 2.69 -10.19 -15.79
CA SER A 111 2.67 -11.07 -16.96
C SER A 111 1.85 -10.50 -18.11
N LEU A 112 0.79 -9.76 -17.79
CA LEU A 112 -0.08 -9.08 -18.74
C LEU A 112 -0.64 -7.80 -18.09
N VAL A 113 -0.68 -6.72 -18.84
CA VAL A 113 -1.41 -5.48 -18.47
C VAL A 113 -2.43 -5.19 -19.57
N VAL A 114 -3.67 -4.93 -19.17
CA VAL A 114 -4.76 -4.62 -20.08
C VAL A 114 -5.42 -3.31 -19.67
N GLU A 115 -5.63 -2.41 -20.61
CA GLU A 115 -6.45 -1.22 -20.39
C GLU A 115 -7.95 -1.58 -20.42
N ILE A 116 -8.68 -1.20 -19.38
CA ILE A 116 -10.10 -1.56 -19.25
C ILE A 116 -10.96 -0.62 -20.11
N THR A 117 -11.20 -1.03 -21.35
CA THR A 117 -11.94 -0.22 -22.34
C THR A 117 -13.21 -0.87 -22.85
N ASN A 118 -13.41 -2.19 -22.60
CA ASN A 118 -14.56 -2.95 -23.11
C ASN A 118 -15.90 -2.34 -22.63
N PRO A 119 -16.74 -1.78 -23.53
CA PRO A 119 -17.99 -1.13 -23.15
C PRO A 119 -19.06 -2.12 -22.65
N GLU A 120 -18.97 -3.40 -23.03
CA GLU A 120 -19.95 -4.43 -22.63
C GLU A 120 -19.82 -4.80 -21.14
N LEU A 121 -18.66 -4.52 -20.55
CA LEU A 121 -18.38 -4.76 -19.14
C LEU A 121 -18.55 -3.49 -18.28
N ARG A 122 -19.30 -2.51 -18.74
CA ARG A 122 -19.57 -1.27 -18.01
C ARG A 122 -21.04 -1.15 -17.63
N ILE A 123 -21.28 -0.55 -16.47
CA ILE A 123 -22.62 -0.16 -16.08
C ILE A 123 -22.92 1.22 -16.69
N PRO A 124 -24.02 1.38 -17.44
CA PRO A 124 -24.44 2.70 -17.90
C PRO A 124 -24.68 3.64 -16.71
N ALA A 125 -24.06 4.81 -16.75
CA ALA A 125 -24.16 5.80 -15.67
C ALA A 125 -24.40 7.20 -16.24
N PRO A 126 -25.14 8.08 -15.52
CA PRO A 126 -25.44 9.44 -15.97
C PRO A 126 -24.22 10.38 -15.94
N GLY A 127 -23.14 9.99 -15.26
CA GLY A 127 -21.90 10.78 -15.14
C GLY A 127 -20.69 9.91 -14.91
N ALA A 128 -19.51 10.42 -15.24
CA ALA A 128 -18.23 9.68 -15.21
C ALA A 128 -17.47 9.81 -13.86
N THR A 129 -18.17 10.04 -12.76
CA THR A 129 -17.56 10.37 -11.46
C THR A 129 -17.44 9.18 -10.51
N PHE A 130 -17.89 7.99 -10.91
CA PHE A 130 -17.83 6.80 -10.05
C PHE A 130 -17.31 5.57 -10.82
N ALA A 131 -16.08 5.70 -11.35
CA ALA A 131 -15.42 4.62 -12.09
C ALA A 131 -15.30 3.32 -11.28
N GLY A 132 -15.18 3.42 -9.96
CA GLY A 132 -15.16 2.25 -9.05
C GLY A 132 -16.39 1.36 -9.22
N ARG A 133 -17.58 1.95 -9.27
CA ARG A 133 -18.85 1.26 -9.47
C ARG A 133 -19.08 0.85 -10.92
N ASP A 134 -18.82 1.78 -11.86
CA ASP A 134 -19.34 1.66 -13.23
C ASP A 134 -18.40 0.88 -14.16
N ILE A 135 -17.11 0.80 -13.81
CA ILE A 135 -16.06 0.18 -14.64
C ILE A 135 -15.26 -0.86 -13.84
N LEU A 136 -14.68 -0.47 -12.69
CA LEU A 136 -13.75 -1.34 -11.98
C LEU A 136 -14.44 -2.50 -11.27
N ALA A 137 -15.60 -2.28 -10.64
CA ALA A 137 -16.35 -3.37 -10.00
C ALA A 137 -16.88 -4.40 -11.01
N PRO A 138 -17.46 -4.03 -12.17
CA PRO A 138 -17.79 -5.00 -13.23
C PRO A 138 -16.59 -5.76 -13.78
N ALA A 139 -15.45 -5.09 -14.03
CA ALA A 139 -14.22 -5.75 -14.46
C ALA A 139 -13.71 -6.75 -13.40
N THR A 140 -13.77 -6.35 -12.12
CA THR A 140 -13.42 -7.23 -10.99
C THR A 140 -14.34 -8.46 -10.93
N ALA A 141 -15.65 -8.27 -11.14
CA ALA A 141 -16.61 -9.37 -11.16
C ALA A 141 -16.35 -10.35 -12.32
N HIS A 142 -16.01 -9.83 -13.51
CA HIS A 142 -15.62 -10.63 -14.66
C HIS A 142 -14.43 -11.55 -14.31
N LEU A 143 -13.37 -10.98 -13.73
CA LEU A 143 -12.18 -11.72 -13.32
C LEU A 143 -12.46 -12.69 -12.16
N ALA A 144 -13.36 -12.33 -11.23
CA ALA A 144 -13.73 -13.20 -10.10
C ALA A 144 -14.44 -14.46 -10.57
N ARG A 145 -15.14 -14.45 -11.71
CA ARG A 145 -15.69 -15.65 -12.36
C ARG A 145 -14.64 -16.53 -13.06
N GLY A 146 -13.38 -16.08 -13.10
CA GLY A 146 -12.31 -16.77 -13.79
C GLY A 146 -12.21 -16.47 -15.28
N GLU A 147 -12.93 -15.46 -15.77
CA GLU A 147 -12.88 -15.01 -17.16
C GLU A 147 -11.53 -14.35 -17.48
N PRO A 148 -11.10 -14.35 -18.77
CA PRO A 148 -9.80 -13.86 -19.16
C PRO A 148 -9.60 -12.36 -18.96
N VAL A 149 -8.40 -11.96 -18.51
CA VAL A 149 -8.01 -10.53 -18.41
C VAL A 149 -8.07 -9.83 -19.78
N ALA A 150 -7.75 -10.55 -20.85
CA ALA A 150 -7.75 -10.02 -22.22
C ALA A 150 -9.13 -9.55 -22.71
N ASP A 151 -10.23 -10.02 -22.13
CA ASP A 151 -11.58 -9.58 -22.48
C ASP A 151 -11.88 -8.15 -22.05
N LEU A 152 -11.10 -7.59 -21.10
CA LEU A 152 -11.29 -6.24 -20.57
C LEU A 152 -10.89 -5.15 -21.56
N GLY A 153 -10.04 -5.45 -22.56
CA GLY A 153 -9.59 -4.50 -23.57
C GLY A 153 -8.20 -4.80 -24.14
N PRO A 154 -7.53 -3.82 -24.75
CA PRO A 154 -6.23 -4.01 -25.36
C PRO A 154 -5.12 -4.18 -24.34
N ALA A 155 -4.15 -5.04 -24.67
CA ALA A 155 -2.91 -5.16 -23.92
C ALA A 155 -2.06 -3.89 -24.06
N VAL A 156 -1.42 -3.49 -22.98
CA VAL A 156 -0.48 -2.37 -22.92
C VAL A 156 0.88 -2.84 -22.39
N ASP A 157 1.94 -2.10 -22.74
CA ASP A 157 3.28 -2.42 -22.26
C ASP A 157 3.35 -2.29 -20.74
N PRO A 158 3.74 -3.34 -19.99
CA PRO A 158 3.92 -3.26 -18.54
C PRO A 158 4.91 -2.17 -18.10
N ALA A 159 5.93 -1.87 -18.90
CA ALA A 159 6.89 -0.80 -18.63
C ALA A 159 6.26 0.61 -18.69
N GLY A 160 5.07 0.73 -19.27
CA GLY A 160 4.30 1.97 -19.33
C GLY A 160 3.36 2.20 -18.15
N LEU A 161 3.35 1.33 -17.14
CA LEU A 161 2.61 1.59 -15.90
C LEU A 161 3.20 2.79 -15.15
N VAL A 162 2.33 3.64 -14.61
CA VAL A 162 2.76 4.77 -13.77
C VAL A 162 3.45 4.21 -12.52
N PRO A 163 4.72 4.57 -12.27
CA PRO A 163 5.44 4.05 -11.12
C PRO A 163 4.87 4.58 -9.80
N GLY A 164 4.99 3.79 -8.74
CA GLY A 164 4.65 4.23 -7.39
C GLY A 164 5.68 5.24 -6.86
N LEU A 165 5.19 6.28 -6.20
CA LEU A 165 6.02 7.32 -5.58
C LEU A 165 6.50 6.87 -4.19
N LEU A 166 7.26 5.78 -4.11
CA LEU A 166 7.89 5.30 -2.89
C LEU A 166 9.37 5.67 -2.91
N GLY A 167 9.73 6.68 -2.12
CA GLY A 167 11.13 7.09 -1.97
C GLY A 167 11.97 6.01 -1.29
N LEU A 168 13.18 5.76 -1.77
CA LEU A 168 14.16 4.89 -1.11
C LEU A 168 14.94 5.67 -0.05
N PRO A 169 15.43 5.02 1.02
CA PRO A 169 16.33 5.66 1.96
C PRO A 169 17.64 6.03 1.27
N GLN A 170 18.31 7.07 1.76
CA GLN A 170 19.59 7.53 1.22
C GLN A 170 20.65 7.50 2.31
N THR A 171 21.84 7.00 1.98
CA THR A 171 22.98 7.02 2.91
C THR A 171 23.88 8.19 2.58
N GLY A 172 24.08 9.09 3.55
CA GLY A 172 24.99 10.20 3.47
C GLY A 172 26.46 9.77 3.52
N ALA A 173 27.36 10.67 3.12
CA ALA A 173 28.80 10.42 3.14
C ALA A 173 29.35 10.24 4.59
N ASP A 174 28.63 10.73 5.59
CA ASP A 174 28.91 10.59 7.01
C ASP A 174 28.38 9.28 7.62
N GLY A 175 27.74 8.43 6.79
CA GLY A 175 27.13 7.16 7.23
C GLY A 175 25.77 7.33 7.90
N ALA A 176 25.21 8.53 7.92
CA ALA A 176 23.83 8.73 8.36
C ALA A 176 22.83 8.25 7.29
N ILE A 177 21.69 7.73 7.69
CA ILE A 177 20.64 7.27 6.79
C ILE A 177 19.49 8.28 6.82
N GLU A 178 19.21 8.89 5.69
CA GLU A 178 18.01 9.71 5.50
C GLU A 178 16.84 8.81 5.10
N ALA A 179 15.89 8.66 6.00
CA ALA A 179 14.68 7.90 5.83
C ALA A 179 13.45 8.81 5.90
N GLN A 180 12.30 8.26 5.58
CA GLN A 180 11.01 8.93 5.69
C GLN A 180 10.04 8.05 6.47
N VAL A 181 9.13 8.69 7.21
CA VAL A 181 7.95 8.02 7.75
C VAL A 181 7.03 7.63 6.60
N TRP A 182 6.93 6.32 6.34
CA TRP A 182 6.05 5.80 5.30
C TRP A 182 4.62 5.61 5.76
N TRP A 183 4.46 5.23 7.03
CA TRP A 183 3.15 4.94 7.61
C TRP A 183 3.14 5.24 9.09
N ILE A 184 2.02 5.72 9.58
CA ILE A 184 1.76 5.82 11.02
C ILE A 184 0.58 4.89 11.31
N ASP A 185 0.82 3.90 12.16
CA ASP A 185 -0.22 2.96 12.53
C ASP A 185 -1.22 3.58 13.53
N ARG A 186 -2.29 2.85 13.83
CA ARG A 186 -3.33 3.29 14.77
C ARG A 186 -2.80 3.58 16.19
N PHE A 187 -1.66 3.00 16.56
CA PHE A 187 -1.04 3.18 17.87
C PHE A 187 -0.06 4.37 17.88
N GLY A 188 0.20 4.97 16.72
CA GLY A 188 1.13 6.07 16.54
C GLY A 188 2.59 5.63 16.40
N ASN A 189 2.83 4.36 16.06
CA ASN A 189 4.15 3.91 15.65
C ASN A 189 4.44 4.43 14.24
N CYS A 190 5.68 4.90 14.02
CA CYS A 190 6.09 5.49 12.75
C CYS A 190 6.96 4.51 11.98
N GLN A 191 6.39 3.80 11.00
CA GLN A 191 7.13 2.93 10.08
C GLN A 191 7.98 3.79 9.15
N LEU A 192 9.24 3.41 9.01
CA LEU A 192 10.19 4.05 8.11
C LEU A 192 10.31 3.27 6.79
N ASN A 193 10.80 3.94 5.74
CA ASN A 193 11.18 3.29 4.48
C ASN A 193 12.53 2.58 4.57
N LEU A 194 12.83 1.93 5.68
CA LEU A 194 14.13 1.38 6.02
C LEU A 194 13.98 0.01 6.65
N GLY A 195 14.68 -0.98 6.10
CA GLY A 195 14.78 -2.30 6.69
C GLY A 195 15.92 -2.40 7.72
N PRO A 196 15.99 -3.49 8.47
CA PRO A 196 17.07 -3.70 9.44
C PRO A 196 18.44 -3.89 8.78
N GLU A 197 18.49 -4.40 7.54
CA GLU A 197 19.74 -4.70 6.83
C GLU A 197 20.54 -3.43 6.54
N GLU A 198 19.88 -2.35 6.15
CA GLU A 198 20.55 -1.07 5.88
C GLU A 198 21.18 -0.49 7.14
N LEU A 199 20.50 -0.64 8.29
CA LEU A 199 21.04 -0.17 9.57
C LEU A 199 22.22 -1.04 10.03
N VAL A 200 22.15 -2.37 9.84
CA VAL A 200 23.27 -3.30 10.14
C VAL A 200 24.48 -3.00 9.27
N ALA A 201 24.28 -2.74 7.97
CA ALA A 201 25.36 -2.43 7.04
C ALA A 201 26.18 -1.19 7.46
N LEU A 202 25.58 -0.29 8.25
CA LEU A 202 26.22 0.92 8.76
C LEU A 202 26.69 0.80 10.23
N GLY A 203 26.75 -0.41 10.76
CA GLY A 203 27.27 -0.69 12.10
C GLY A 203 26.22 -0.60 13.21
N GLY A 204 24.94 -0.44 12.88
CA GLY A 204 23.86 -0.62 13.85
C GLY A 204 23.76 -2.07 14.28
N SER A 205 23.39 -2.32 15.52
CA SER A 205 23.21 -3.67 16.05
C SER A 205 21.98 -3.77 16.94
N PRO A 206 21.34 -4.93 17.02
CA PRO A 206 20.29 -5.16 18.00
C PRO A 206 20.78 -4.80 19.41
N ASP A 207 19.91 -4.20 20.21
CA ASP A 207 20.17 -3.62 21.54
C ASP A 207 21.14 -2.43 21.55
N GLY A 208 21.68 -2.04 20.39
CA GLY A 208 22.56 -0.88 20.26
C GLY A 208 21.80 0.45 20.24
N PRO A 209 22.45 1.54 20.63
CA PRO A 209 21.89 2.88 20.50
C PRO A 209 21.98 3.36 19.05
N VAL A 210 20.93 4.06 18.61
CA VAL A 210 20.87 4.78 17.34
C VAL A 210 20.39 6.19 17.64
N GLU A 211 21.10 7.21 17.16
CA GLU A 211 20.61 8.57 17.27
C GLU A 211 19.59 8.82 16.16
N ILE A 212 18.41 9.29 16.53
CA ILE A 212 17.32 9.64 15.62
C ILE A 212 17.20 11.16 15.57
N ARG A 213 17.37 11.76 14.40
CA ARG A 213 17.18 13.19 14.17
C ARG A 213 15.86 13.41 13.45
N MET A 214 15.05 14.30 13.98
CA MET A 214 13.71 14.66 13.51
C MET A 214 13.61 16.20 13.48
N GLY A 215 13.92 16.80 12.32
CA GLY A 215 14.13 18.24 12.24
C GLY A 215 15.26 18.72 13.17
N GLU A 216 15.00 19.68 14.04
CA GLU A 216 15.99 20.20 15.01
C GLU A 216 16.13 19.33 16.28
N ARG A 217 15.31 18.29 16.44
CA ARG A 217 15.34 17.40 17.60
C ARG A 217 16.22 16.19 17.32
N ALA A 218 17.06 15.85 18.28
CA ALA A 218 17.79 14.59 18.28
C ALA A 218 17.42 13.78 19.54
N LYS A 219 17.24 12.47 19.37
CA LYS A 219 16.88 11.55 20.45
C LYS A 219 17.64 10.22 20.26
N ALA A 220 18.18 9.69 21.33
CA ALA A 220 18.68 8.31 21.31
C ALA A 220 17.49 7.35 21.30
N ALA A 221 17.51 6.39 20.38
CA ALA A 221 16.63 5.24 20.35
C ALA A 221 17.46 3.97 20.57
N ARG A 222 16.86 2.96 21.16
CA ARG A 222 17.45 1.62 21.24
C ARG A 222 16.74 0.71 20.26
N TRP A 223 17.49 -0.06 19.51
CA TRP A 223 16.93 -1.09 18.65
C TRP A 223 16.52 -2.29 19.51
N VAL A 224 15.26 -2.66 19.52
CA VAL A 224 14.69 -3.71 20.37
C VAL A 224 14.00 -4.78 19.54
N SER A 225 13.85 -5.98 20.12
CA SER A 225 13.20 -7.09 19.45
C SER A 225 11.69 -6.97 19.42
N THR A 226 11.09 -6.40 20.49
CA THR A 226 9.63 -6.25 20.59
C THR A 226 9.25 -4.94 21.28
N TYR A 227 8.00 -4.50 21.10
CA TYR A 227 7.47 -3.33 21.83
C TYR A 227 7.52 -3.46 23.35
N ALA A 228 7.48 -4.70 23.87
CA ALA A 228 7.53 -4.97 25.31
C ALA A 228 8.89 -4.69 25.94
N ASP A 229 9.95 -4.62 25.12
CA ASP A 229 11.32 -4.32 25.58
C ASP A 229 11.53 -2.82 25.80
N ALA A 230 10.58 -1.96 25.35
CA ALA A 230 10.66 -0.52 25.55
C ALA A 230 10.47 -0.17 27.02
N ARG A 231 11.33 0.68 27.56
CA ARG A 231 11.19 1.25 28.91
C ARG A 231 10.23 2.45 28.89
N PRO A 232 9.65 2.83 30.02
CA PRO A 232 8.79 4.02 30.06
C PRO A 232 9.47 5.25 29.45
N SER A 233 8.82 5.90 28.51
CA SER A 233 9.30 7.08 27.77
C SER A 233 10.56 6.88 26.91
N GLU A 234 11.02 5.66 26.72
CA GLU A 234 12.13 5.33 25.84
C GLU A 234 11.65 5.30 24.39
N LEU A 235 12.34 6.03 23.49
CA LEU A 235 12.18 5.86 22.06
C LEU A 235 12.90 4.58 21.63
N VAL A 236 12.21 3.71 20.91
CA VAL A 236 12.77 2.47 20.39
C VAL A 236 12.61 2.38 18.87
N LEU A 237 13.54 1.66 18.26
CA LEU A 237 13.39 1.11 16.91
C LEU A 237 13.00 -0.36 17.05
N VAL A 238 12.00 -0.79 16.32
CA VAL A 238 11.56 -2.19 16.29
C VAL A 238 11.36 -2.59 14.83
N VAL A 239 11.69 -3.81 14.48
CA VAL A 239 11.28 -4.39 13.19
C VAL A 239 9.82 -4.76 13.32
N ASP A 240 8.97 -4.10 12.55
CA ASP A 240 7.53 -4.34 12.60
C ASP A 240 7.11 -5.61 11.84
N SER A 241 5.81 -5.90 11.84
CA SER A 241 5.26 -7.10 11.20
C SER A 241 5.42 -7.15 9.67
N THR A 242 5.87 -6.07 9.05
CA THR A 242 6.12 -5.98 7.61
C THR A 242 7.61 -6.05 7.26
N GLY A 243 8.47 -6.18 8.27
CA GLY A 243 9.92 -6.29 8.11
C GLY A 243 10.66 -4.95 8.04
N LEU A 244 9.97 -3.82 8.23
CA LEU A 244 10.57 -2.49 8.24
C LEU A 244 10.81 -1.98 9.66
N LEU A 245 11.73 -1.03 9.81
CA LEU A 245 11.98 -0.37 11.07
C LEU A 245 10.87 0.62 11.40
N SER A 246 10.37 0.57 12.63
CA SER A 246 9.37 1.50 13.17
C SER A 246 9.87 2.18 14.42
N LEU A 247 9.66 3.49 14.52
CA LEU A 247 9.84 4.26 15.76
C LEU A 247 8.63 4.07 16.65
N ALA A 248 8.86 3.68 17.90
CA ALA A 248 7.79 3.42 18.85
C ALA A 248 8.10 3.93 20.26
N LEU A 249 7.07 4.14 21.06
CA LEU A 249 7.10 4.45 22.49
C LEU A 249 6.25 3.43 23.26
N ASP A 250 6.62 3.12 24.49
CA ASP A 250 5.79 2.27 25.35
C ASP A 250 4.41 2.93 25.58
N ARG A 251 3.34 2.30 25.06
CA ARG A 251 1.93 2.69 25.23
C ARG A 251 1.62 4.15 24.90
N ARG A 252 2.40 4.81 24.05
CA ARG A 252 2.24 6.19 23.61
C ARG A 252 2.47 6.32 22.13
N SER A 253 1.88 7.33 21.52
CA SER A 253 2.08 7.66 20.12
C SER A 253 3.43 8.36 19.92
N ALA A 254 4.37 7.70 19.21
CA ALA A 254 5.60 8.34 18.77
C ALA A 254 5.33 9.48 17.80
N ALA A 255 4.36 9.30 16.90
CA ALA A 255 3.95 10.34 15.96
C ALA A 255 3.54 11.63 16.68
N THR A 256 2.64 11.53 17.68
CA THR A 256 2.18 12.70 18.44
C THR A 256 3.29 13.34 19.30
N GLU A 257 4.11 12.51 19.96
CA GLU A 257 5.17 12.98 20.84
C GLU A 257 6.23 13.80 20.09
N PHE A 258 6.57 13.37 18.88
CA PHE A 258 7.62 14.00 18.08
C PHE A 258 7.10 14.89 16.95
N GLY A 259 5.78 14.99 16.77
CA GLY A 259 5.17 15.77 15.70
C GLY A 259 5.48 15.21 14.31
N LEU A 260 5.50 13.87 14.19
CA LEU A 260 5.78 13.19 12.93
C LEU A 260 4.48 12.93 12.17
N GLU A 261 4.55 13.14 10.86
CA GLU A 261 3.49 12.87 9.91
C GLU A 261 4.02 11.92 8.83
N THR A 262 3.14 11.30 8.05
CA THR A 262 3.54 10.56 6.86
C THR A 262 4.31 11.47 5.92
N GLY A 263 5.48 11.03 5.47
CA GLY A 263 6.42 11.82 4.66
C GLY A 263 7.45 12.61 5.47
N SER A 264 7.33 12.70 6.80
CA SER A 264 8.35 13.35 7.63
C SER A 264 9.72 12.73 7.43
N ALA A 265 10.74 13.57 7.25
CA ALA A 265 12.13 13.14 7.17
C ALA A 265 12.64 12.73 8.56
N VAL A 266 13.35 11.62 8.61
CA VAL A 266 13.99 11.07 9.81
C VAL A 266 15.40 10.64 9.44
N THR A 267 16.41 11.12 10.17
CA THR A 267 17.80 10.69 9.95
C THR A 267 18.22 9.76 11.08
N LEU A 268 18.72 8.57 10.72
CA LEU A 268 19.30 7.61 11.63
C LEU A 268 20.83 7.74 11.60
N VAL A 269 21.44 7.92 12.75
CA VAL A 269 22.89 8.02 12.90
C VAL A 269 23.38 6.83 13.72
N PRO A 270 23.95 5.80 13.06
CA PRO A 270 24.46 4.63 13.77
C PRO A 270 25.71 4.98 14.59
N PRO A 271 26.04 4.20 15.60
CA PRO A 271 27.25 4.40 16.37
C PRO A 271 28.51 4.37 15.49
N GLY A 272 29.29 5.46 15.50
CA GLY A 272 30.52 5.54 14.69
C GLY A 272 30.39 6.32 13.38
N ALA A 273 29.20 6.70 12.97
CA ALA A 273 29.02 7.69 11.89
C ALA A 273 29.51 9.06 12.39
N ARG A 274 30.48 9.67 11.70
CA ARG A 274 31.04 11.01 11.98
C ARG A 274 31.16 11.81 10.69
#